data_7ae8487b539eae36390f4fb1c8d08afd
#
_entry.id   7ae8487b539eae36390f4fb1c8d08afd
#
_cell.length_a   1.000
_cell.length_b   1.000
_cell.length_c   1.000
_cell.angle_alpha   90.00
_cell.angle_beta   90.00
_cell.angle_gamma   90.00
#
_symmetry.space_group_name_H-M   'P 1'
#
loop_
_entity.id
_entity.type
_entity.pdbx_description
1 polymer ?
#
loop_
_entity_poly.entity_id
_entity_poly.type
_entity_poly.pdbx_seq_one_letter_code
_entity_poly.pdbx_strand_id
1 'polypeptide(L)'
;MWAGAALLLAALAAVTIWQLNGHARARAVRGRQAGAFRAPAGPAKAPPVSGVAPIAAAPASAPRGRPVNVSIDVAHPAAAVPSDFLGLSFEAAALPRLAAPASGGSVVRLLDSLGHDGTLRFGGVSVDSAIAWSEGGRLPGWASGRISPRDLSGLARVARLSGWKVLLSVNLGHYDPQAAAREVAAARALLGGKLAGVEIGNEPDRYVLKRLRTPPWNFATYRRERDAYVGAIARAAPGVAIVGPDASSGIPVLPWVRASAALRPALLTDHYYPLSSCDSTPVVSELLSPVVREDESSMLGKLRAIGRSHAIPVQIDETNNISCKGEPGVSDSFAAALWAADYTARAMAAGVRGLGFHDLLDRPGAYSPLVSSNGRLHANPEWYALLLTAGLQGARPLQSTVRGAAELSAWAFLAPGGALRLLLINLEPNGARALRVQLHLARRYAAGTILRLTGPSPDATSRVKLGGREVAPSGSWSARLPLAGVYHRAGALSLAVPSSSAALVTLVPAHSATR
;
A
#
# COMPACT_ATOMS: atom_id res chain seq x y z
N MET A 1 38.36 -17.37 -28.15
CA MET A 1 37.77 -17.96 -26.91
C MET A 1 38.59 -17.62 -25.67
N TRP A 2 38.86 -16.32 -25.41
CA TRP A 2 39.65 -15.89 -24.20
C TRP A 2 39.16 -14.55 -23.60
N ALA A 3 37.94 -14.15 -23.90
CA ALA A 3 37.39 -12.88 -23.37
C ALA A 3 36.30 -13.08 -22.29
N GLY A 4 35.88 -14.31 -22.01
CA GLY A 4 34.80 -14.59 -21.04
C GLY A 4 35.22 -14.86 -19.59
N ALA A 5 36.49 -15.12 -19.34
CA ALA A 5 36.99 -15.51 -18.01
C ALA A 5 37.41 -14.33 -17.10
N ALA A 6 37.70 -13.18 -17.68
CA ALA A 6 38.18 -12.01 -16.91
C ALA A 6 37.06 -11.23 -16.19
N LEU A 7 35.82 -11.30 -16.66
CA LEU A 7 34.68 -10.59 -16.04
C LEU A 7 34.07 -11.34 -14.85
N LEU A 8 34.28 -12.64 -14.72
CA LEU A 8 33.80 -13.43 -13.58
C LEU A 8 34.69 -13.32 -12.34
N LEU A 9 35.97 -13.03 -12.51
CA LEU A 9 36.91 -12.85 -11.39
C LEU A 9 36.84 -11.46 -10.76
N ALA A 10 36.42 -10.44 -11.50
CA ALA A 10 36.23 -9.08 -10.95
C ALA A 10 34.98 -8.95 -10.06
N ALA A 11 33.94 -9.76 -10.33
CA ALA A 11 32.71 -9.76 -9.52
C ALA A 11 32.88 -10.49 -8.18
N LEU A 12 33.78 -11.48 -8.09
CA LEU A 12 34.06 -12.21 -6.85
C LEU A 12 34.98 -11.42 -5.89
N ALA A 13 35.86 -10.56 -6.40
CA ALA A 13 36.73 -9.75 -5.58
C ALA A 13 36.03 -8.58 -4.85
N ALA A 14 34.95 -8.05 -5.44
CA ALA A 14 34.18 -6.95 -4.84
C ALA A 14 33.29 -7.39 -3.65
N VAL A 15 32.89 -8.66 -3.61
CA VAL A 15 32.07 -9.20 -2.50
C VAL A 15 32.92 -9.51 -1.27
N THR A 16 34.20 -9.86 -1.45
CA THR A 16 35.09 -10.28 -0.34
C THR A 16 35.65 -9.08 0.44
N ILE A 17 35.78 -7.91 -0.16
CA ILE A 17 36.31 -6.71 0.49
C ILE A 17 35.25 -6.03 1.38
N TRP A 18 33.96 -6.24 1.15
CA TRP A 18 32.91 -5.67 1.97
C TRP A 18 32.68 -6.44 3.29
N GLN A 19 33.10 -7.69 3.39
CA GLN A 19 32.94 -8.52 4.59
C GLN A 19 34.04 -8.34 5.65
N LEU A 20 35.15 -7.72 5.33
CA LEU A 20 36.30 -7.61 6.26
C LEU A 20 36.38 -6.30 7.05
N ASN A 21 35.58 -5.30 6.78
CA ASN A 21 35.60 -4.01 7.50
C ASN A 21 34.51 -3.84 8.58
N GLY A 22 33.77 -4.90 8.92
CA GLY A 22 32.64 -4.88 9.86
C GLY A 22 32.99 -5.17 11.34
N HIS A 23 34.21 -5.53 11.69
CA HIS A 23 34.57 -6.00 13.04
C HIS A 23 35.58 -5.14 13.77
N ALA A 24 35.29 -3.87 14.01
CA ALA A 24 36.02 -3.12 15.05
C ALA A 24 35.20 -1.92 15.54
N ARG A 25 34.40 -2.13 16.56
CA ARG A 25 34.13 -1.19 17.67
C ARG A 25 32.85 -1.58 18.42
N ALA A 26 33.01 -2.54 19.32
CA ALA A 26 32.06 -2.74 20.41
C ALA A 26 32.86 -2.74 21.71
N ARG A 27 32.94 -1.62 22.40
CA ARG A 27 33.30 -1.57 23.83
C ARG A 27 32.51 -0.48 24.55
N ALA A 28 31.70 -0.97 25.49
CA ALA A 28 31.33 -0.37 26.77
C ALA A 28 30.53 0.95 26.79
N VAL A 29 29.24 0.86 27.07
CA VAL A 29 28.63 1.70 28.12
C VAL A 29 27.71 0.82 28.96
N ARG A 30 28.09 0.61 30.22
CA ARG A 30 27.27 0.00 31.27
C ARG A 30 26.38 1.08 31.91
N GLY A 31 25.10 0.74 32.09
CA GLY A 31 24.33 1.17 33.24
C GLY A 31 23.64 2.51 33.13
N ARG A 32 22.34 2.50 32.85
CA ARG A 32 21.36 3.35 33.58
C ARG A 32 20.00 2.67 33.61
N GLN A 33 19.40 2.76 34.77
CA GLN A 33 18.22 2.18 35.35
C GLN A 33 16.98 2.09 34.44
N ALA A 34 16.26 0.99 34.58
CA ALA A 34 14.91 0.75 34.06
C ALA A 34 13.92 1.78 34.67
N GLY A 35 13.54 2.77 33.90
CA GLY A 35 12.38 3.61 34.18
C GLY A 35 11.10 2.82 33.83
N ALA A 36 10.22 2.68 34.80
CA ALA A 36 8.93 2.01 34.65
C ALA A 36 8.12 2.69 33.54
N PHE A 37 7.82 1.94 32.48
CA PHE A 37 6.90 2.37 31.43
C PHE A 37 5.48 2.41 31.99
N ARG A 38 4.96 3.61 32.21
CA ARG A 38 3.54 3.84 32.45
C ARG A 38 2.79 3.50 31.17
N ALA A 39 1.83 2.57 31.23
CA ALA A 39 0.97 2.24 30.11
C ALA A 39 0.27 3.52 29.60
N PRO A 40 0.25 3.77 28.28
CA PRO A 40 -0.55 4.87 27.76
C PRO A 40 -2.02 4.55 27.96
N ALA A 41 -2.78 5.58 28.35
CA ALA A 41 -4.23 5.55 28.48
C ALA A 41 -4.89 4.99 27.23
N GLY A 42 -6.04 4.33 27.41
CA GLY A 42 -6.77 3.56 26.41
C GLY A 42 -7.05 4.28 25.08
N PRO A 43 -7.67 3.59 24.10
CA PRO A 43 -7.69 4.00 22.70
C PRO A 43 -8.21 5.43 22.56
N ALA A 44 -7.33 6.32 22.11
CA ALA A 44 -7.74 7.65 21.69
C ALA A 44 -8.71 7.44 20.52
N LYS A 45 -9.98 7.75 20.74
CA LYS A 45 -10.95 7.94 19.65
C LYS A 45 -10.28 8.81 18.61
N ALA A 46 -10.44 8.46 17.32
CA ALA A 46 -10.06 9.33 16.22
C ALA A 46 -10.46 10.77 16.60
N PRO A 47 -9.56 11.75 16.47
CA PRO A 47 -9.86 13.09 16.94
C PRO A 47 -11.19 13.51 16.33
N PRO A 48 -12.16 13.97 17.12
CA PRO A 48 -13.39 14.50 16.56
C PRO A 48 -12.96 15.57 15.56
N VAL A 49 -13.61 15.63 14.40
CA VAL A 49 -13.46 16.72 13.44
C VAL A 49 -14.08 17.97 14.10
N SER A 50 -13.45 18.40 15.20
CA SER A 50 -13.80 19.60 15.93
C SER A 50 -13.17 20.77 15.20
N GLY A 51 -13.98 21.55 14.51
CA GLY A 51 -13.54 22.72 13.77
C GLY A 51 -13.86 22.69 12.29
N VAL A 52 -14.96 22.04 11.88
CA VAL A 52 -15.52 22.22 10.54
C VAL A 52 -16.09 23.63 10.49
N ALA A 53 -15.39 24.56 9.80
CA ALA A 53 -15.91 25.90 9.62
C ALA A 53 -17.00 25.92 8.55
N PRO A 54 -17.93 26.86 8.63
CA PRO A 54 -18.95 27.05 7.61
C PRO A 54 -18.32 27.25 6.23
N ILE A 55 -18.99 26.76 5.20
CA ILE A 55 -18.62 27.09 3.82
C ILE A 55 -18.68 28.60 3.70
N ALA A 56 -17.53 29.23 3.44
CA ALA A 56 -17.46 30.67 3.35
C ALA A 56 -18.41 31.18 2.27
N ALA A 57 -19.18 32.22 2.60
CA ALA A 57 -19.86 33.00 1.57
C ALA A 57 -18.84 33.47 0.53
N ALA A 58 -19.20 33.40 -0.75
CA ALA A 58 -18.28 33.66 -1.84
C ALA A 58 -17.54 34.99 -1.64
N PRO A 59 -16.20 35.02 -1.66
CA PRO A 59 -15.48 36.26 -1.76
C PRO A 59 -15.82 36.95 -3.09
N ALA A 60 -15.57 38.24 -3.17
CA ALA A 60 -15.90 39.07 -4.33
C ALA A 60 -15.24 38.59 -5.65
N SER A 61 -14.30 37.66 -5.61
CA SER A 61 -13.67 37.04 -6.79
C SER A 61 -13.70 35.53 -6.73
N ALA A 62 -14.27 34.89 -7.77
CA ALA A 62 -14.21 33.44 -7.95
C ALA A 62 -12.74 32.98 -8.11
N PRO A 63 -12.39 31.71 -7.70
CA PRO A 63 -11.07 31.15 -7.91
C PRO A 63 -10.66 31.28 -9.38
N ARG A 64 -9.45 31.77 -9.62
CA ARG A 64 -8.89 31.87 -10.98
C ARG A 64 -8.49 30.48 -11.44
N GLY A 65 -8.70 30.14 -12.73
CA GLY A 65 -8.29 28.88 -13.31
C GLY A 65 -9.14 28.49 -14.52
N ARG A 66 -8.69 27.46 -15.24
CA ARG A 66 -9.45 26.85 -16.34
C ARG A 66 -10.67 26.12 -15.77
N PRO A 67 -11.90 26.40 -16.23
CA PRO A 67 -13.10 25.80 -15.65
C PRO A 67 -13.20 24.32 -16.03
N VAL A 68 -13.56 23.50 -15.04
CA VAL A 68 -13.87 22.07 -15.21
C VAL A 68 -15.08 21.76 -14.35
N ASN A 69 -16.05 21.05 -14.93
CA ASN A 69 -17.28 20.66 -14.25
C ASN A 69 -17.16 19.22 -13.74
N VAL A 70 -17.53 18.98 -12.49
CA VAL A 70 -17.63 17.65 -11.91
C VAL A 70 -19.06 17.43 -11.41
N SER A 71 -19.70 16.38 -11.95
CA SER A 71 -21.02 15.92 -11.53
C SER A 71 -20.90 14.63 -10.73
N ILE A 72 -21.69 14.48 -9.68
CA ILE A 72 -21.63 13.33 -8.76
C ILE A 72 -23.04 12.75 -8.59
N ASP A 73 -23.18 11.46 -8.85
CA ASP A 73 -24.41 10.72 -8.54
C ASP A 73 -24.37 10.25 -7.08
N VAL A 74 -25.13 10.94 -6.24
CA VAL A 74 -25.25 10.62 -4.81
C VAL A 74 -26.38 9.63 -4.52
N ALA A 75 -27.19 9.26 -5.51
CA ALA A 75 -28.35 8.38 -5.32
C ALA A 75 -27.96 6.90 -5.31
N HIS A 76 -26.90 6.53 -6.02
CA HIS A 76 -26.51 5.13 -6.24
C HIS A 76 -25.11 4.83 -5.67
N PRO A 77 -24.91 4.87 -4.33
CA PRO A 77 -23.60 4.56 -3.75
C PRO A 77 -23.32 3.06 -3.83
N ALA A 78 -22.09 2.71 -4.23
CA ALA A 78 -21.60 1.34 -4.26
C ALA A 78 -21.45 0.73 -2.84
N ALA A 79 -20.96 -0.51 -2.73
CA ALA A 79 -20.62 -1.10 -1.44
C ALA A 79 -19.54 -0.28 -0.72
N ALA A 80 -19.57 -0.29 0.61
CA ALA A 80 -18.57 0.44 1.39
C ALA A 80 -17.16 -0.14 1.18
N VAL A 81 -16.19 0.75 1.08
CA VAL A 81 -14.76 0.40 1.11
C VAL A 81 -14.45 -0.22 2.47
N PRO A 82 -13.76 -1.36 2.55
CA PRO A 82 -13.34 -1.93 3.81
C PRO A 82 -12.55 -0.93 4.68
N SER A 83 -12.68 -1.01 5.99
CA SER A 83 -11.92 -0.16 6.92
C SER A 83 -10.42 -0.50 6.93
N ASP A 84 -10.08 -1.75 6.55
CA ASP A 84 -8.74 -2.30 6.43
C ASP A 84 -8.29 -2.43 4.96
N PHE A 85 -8.75 -1.51 4.09
CA PHE A 85 -8.44 -1.51 2.66
C PHE A 85 -6.96 -1.28 2.37
N LEU A 86 -6.33 -0.35 3.12
CA LEU A 86 -4.91 -0.05 2.96
C LEU A 86 -4.06 -1.12 3.64
N GLY A 87 -3.07 -1.58 2.92
CA GLY A 87 -2.07 -2.52 3.38
C GLY A 87 -0.66 -2.11 2.96
N LEU A 88 0.31 -2.66 3.65
CA LEU A 88 1.72 -2.62 3.29
C LEU A 88 2.22 -4.03 3.06
N SER A 89 2.99 -4.23 2.01
CA SER A 89 3.63 -5.49 1.66
C SER A 89 5.14 -5.34 1.82
N PHE A 90 5.79 -6.34 2.38
CA PHE A 90 7.23 -6.35 2.63
C PHE A 90 7.84 -7.66 2.17
N GLU A 91 9.11 -7.62 1.82
CA GLU A 91 9.93 -8.81 1.73
C GLU A 91 9.90 -9.58 3.06
N ALA A 92 9.80 -10.91 3.03
CA ALA A 92 9.88 -11.75 4.23
C ALA A 92 11.16 -11.48 5.03
N ALA A 93 12.25 -11.13 4.34
CA ALA A 93 13.52 -10.73 4.94
C ALA A 93 13.44 -9.47 5.84
N ALA A 94 12.42 -8.63 5.65
CA ALA A 94 12.22 -7.42 6.46
C ALA A 94 11.53 -7.70 7.80
N LEU A 95 10.83 -8.85 7.93
CA LEU A 95 10.03 -9.17 9.12
C LEU A 95 10.84 -9.10 10.44
N PRO A 96 12.01 -9.74 10.58
CA PRO A 96 12.77 -9.70 11.83
C PRO A 96 13.11 -8.28 12.27
N ARG A 97 13.41 -7.39 11.32
CA ARG A 97 13.75 -6.00 11.61
C ARG A 97 12.53 -5.17 12.01
N LEU A 98 11.42 -5.31 11.31
CA LEU A 98 10.17 -4.59 11.62
C LEU A 98 9.57 -5.06 12.95
N ALA A 99 9.74 -6.33 13.29
CA ALA A 99 9.34 -6.94 14.55
C ALA A 99 10.25 -6.57 15.74
N ALA A 100 11.47 -6.08 15.48
CA ALA A 100 12.44 -5.76 16.54
C ALA A 100 11.95 -4.62 17.44
N PRO A 101 12.21 -4.68 18.77
CA PRO A 101 11.77 -3.63 19.71
C PRO A 101 12.23 -2.22 19.35
N ALA A 102 13.43 -2.09 18.77
CA ALA A 102 13.99 -0.81 18.35
C ALA A 102 13.18 -0.13 17.23
N SER A 103 12.64 -0.93 16.31
CA SER A 103 11.86 -0.45 15.17
C SER A 103 10.36 -0.36 15.47
N GLY A 104 9.85 -1.27 16.32
CA GLY A 104 8.43 -1.45 16.55
C GLY A 104 7.67 -0.19 17.01
N GLY A 105 8.31 0.69 17.76
CA GLY A 105 7.68 1.94 18.20
C GLY A 105 7.49 2.96 17.06
N SER A 106 8.39 3.04 16.09
CA SER A 106 8.24 3.91 14.91
C SER A 106 7.27 3.33 13.91
N VAL A 107 7.31 2.01 13.68
CA VAL A 107 6.37 1.28 12.84
C VAL A 107 4.94 1.51 13.32
N VAL A 108 4.66 1.28 14.61
CA VAL A 108 3.31 1.46 15.18
C VAL A 108 2.81 2.88 14.97
N ARG A 109 3.63 3.92 15.23
CA ARG A 109 3.20 5.32 15.01
C ARG A 109 2.90 5.65 13.56
N LEU A 110 3.68 5.10 12.62
CA LEU A 110 3.40 5.24 11.19
C LEU A 110 2.07 4.58 10.84
N LEU A 111 1.86 3.34 11.25
CA LEU A 111 0.61 2.62 11.00
C LEU A 111 -0.59 3.33 11.62
N ASP A 112 -0.47 3.83 12.87
CA ASP A 112 -1.52 4.60 13.55
C ASP A 112 -1.92 5.86 12.75
N SER A 113 -0.97 6.47 12.01
CA SER A 113 -1.27 7.63 11.16
C SER A 113 -2.16 7.29 9.95
N LEU A 114 -2.14 6.03 9.49
CA LEU A 114 -3.04 5.51 8.44
C LEU A 114 -4.38 5.00 8.99
N GLY A 115 -4.45 4.73 10.29
CA GLY A 115 -5.62 4.18 10.97
C GLY A 115 -5.28 2.91 11.77
N HIS A 116 -6.24 2.48 12.59
CA HIS A 116 -6.08 1.31 13.46
C HIS A 116 -6.51 -0.02 12.82
N ASP A 117 -6.68 -0.04 11.49
CA ASP A 117 -7.07 -1.24 10.74
C ASP A 117 -6.37 -1.24 9.39
N GLY A 118 -5.79 -2.37 9.03
CA GLY A 118 -5.05 -2.54 7.79
C GLY A 118 -4.35 -3.89 7.75
N THR A 119 -3.59 -4.16 6.69
CA THR A 119 -2.90 -5.45 6.50
C THR A 119 -1.40 -5.24 6.29
N LEU A 120 -0.60 -5.98 7.05
CA LEU A 120 0.84 -6.14 6.83
C LEU A 120 1.07 -7.50 6.16
N ARG A 121 1.52 -7.50 4.92
CA ARG A 121 1.93 -8.71 4.22
C ARG A 121 3.44 -8.88 4.32
N PHE A 122 3.88 -10.12 4.57
CA PHE A 122 5.30 -10.52 4.53
C PHE A 122 5.46 -11.66 3.53
N GLY A 123 6.01 -11.35 2.38
CA GLY A 123 6.18 -12.25 1.24
C GLY A 123 7.37 -11.82 0.38
N GLY A 124 7.12 -11.45 -0.88
CA GLY A 124 8.14 -11.01 -1.81
C GLY A 124 9.08 -12.14 -2.25
N VAL A 125 10.08 -11.79 -3.06
CA VAL A 125 11.02 -12.78 -3.62
C VAL A 125 11.80 -13.52 -2.53
N SER A 126 12.08 -12.86 -1.41
CA SER A 126 12.91 -13.42 -0.34
C SER A 126 12.26 -14.58 0.38
N VAL A 127 10.93 -14.71 0.40
CA VAL A 127 10.27 -15.84 1.06
C VAL A 127 10.70 -17.17 0.45
N ASP A 128 10.84 -17.22 -0.87
CA ASP A 128 11.16 -18.44 -1.61
C ASP A 128 12.65 -18.66 -1.84
N SER A 129 13.46 -17.59 -1.80
CA SER A 129 14.87 -17.65 -2.22
C SER A 129 15.89 -17.47 -1.11
N ALA A 130 15.50 -16.89 0.04
CA ALA A 130 16.46 -16.44 1.03
C ALA A 130 16.09 -16.75 2.49
N ILE A 131 14.80 -16.87 2.82
CA ILE A 131 14.33 -16.95 4.21
C ILE A 131 13.81 -18.35 4.53
N ALA A 132 14.38 -18.95 5.58
CA ALA A 132 13.90 -20.21 6.14
C ALA A 132 13.19 -19.99 7.48
N TRP A 133 12.13 -20.75 7.73
CA TRP A 133 11.62 -20.94 9.08
C TRP A 133 12.63 -21.68 9.95
N SER A 134 12.92 -21.19 11.16
CA SER A 134 13.85 -21.83 12.08
C SER A 134 13.47 -21.60 13.53
N GLU A 135 13.27 -22.70 14.26
CA GLU A 135 13.09 -22.71 15.71
C GLU A 135 14.44 -22.77 16.45
N GLY A 136 15.54 -22.86 15.72
CA GLY A 136 16.92 -22.95 16.20
C GLY A 136 17.79 -23.77 15.25
N GLY A 137 19.08 -23.88 15.56
CA GLY A 137 20.02 -24.68 14.79
C GLY A 137 20.58 -23.99 13.53
N ARG A 138 21.23 -24.81 12.69
CA ARG A 138 21.87 -24.38 11.45
C ARG A 138 20.82 -24.17 10.34
N LEU A 139 20.96 -23.08 9.59
CA LEU A 139 20.14 -22.83 8.43
C LEU A 139 20.49 -23.78 7.26
N PRO A 140 19.52 -24.16 6.42
CA PRO A 140 19.82 -24.87 5.17
C PRO A 140 20.73 -24.00 4.29
N GLY A 141 21.53 -24.65 3.44
CA GLY A 141 22.57 -23.96 2.66
C GLY A 141 22.06 -22.91 1.65
N TRP A 142 20.80 -22.96 1.30
CA TRP A 142 20.18 -21.99 0.40
C TRP A 142 19.70 -20.72 1.14
N ALA A 143 19.47 -20.79 2.45
CA ALA A 143 18.93 -19.66 3.22
C ALA A 143 20.03 -18.73 3.71
N SER A 144 19.85 -17.45 3.42
CA SER A 144 20.72 -16.36 3.94
C SER A 144 20.15 -15.69 5.20
N GLY A 145 18.88 -15.98 5.54
CA GLY A 145 18.20 -15.44 6.72
C GLY A 145 17.12 -16.39 7.24
N ARG A 146 16.52 -16.00 8.35
CA ARG A 146 15.47 -16.79 9.01
C ARG A 146 14.32 -15.92 9.51
N ILE A 147 13.15 -16.55 9.64
CA ILE A 147 12.08 -16.13 10.53
C ILE A 147 12.01 -17.12 11.67
N SER A 148 11.84 -16.67 12.91
CA SER A 148 11.82 -17.47 14.14
C SER A 148 10.59 -17.14 14.99
N PRO A 149 10.27 -17.97 16.02
CA PRO A 149 9.22 -17.67 16.99
C PRO A 149 9.40 -16.30 17.68
N ARG A 150 10.65 -15.87 17.90
CA ARG A 150 10.94 -14.54 18.46
C ARG A 150 10.49 -13.42 17.54
N ASP A 151 10.73 -13.57 16.26
CA ASP A 151 10.36 -12.56 15.26
C ASP A 151 8.83 -12.48 15.13
N LEU A 152 8.15 -13.62 15.09
CA LEU A 152 6.68 -13.67 15.11
C LEU A 152 6.09 -13.09 16.40
N SER A 153 6.73 -13.28 17.56
CA SER A 153 6.31 -12.66 18.82
C SER A 153 6.43 -11.12 18.75
N GLY A 154 7.52 -10.62 18.18
CA GLY A 154 7.70 -9.18 17.92
C GLY A 154 6.64 -8.62 16.97
N LEU A 155 6.38 -9.32 15.86
CA LEU A 155 5.34 -8.97 14.90
C LEU A 155 3.95 -8.97 15.55
N ALA A 156 3.64 -9.96 16.38
CA ALA A 156 2.40 -10.02 17.13
C ALA A 156 2.22 -8.82 18.06
N ARG A 157 3.30 -8.30 18.63
CA ARG A 157 3.28 -7.06 19.42
C ARG A 157 2.94 -5.86 18.53
N VAL A 158 3.58 -5.71 17.37
CA VAL A 158 3.28 -4.65 16.41
C VAL A 158 1.82 -4.70 15.99
N ALA A 159 1.33 -5.88 15.59
CA ALA A 159 -0.05 -6.10 15.16
C ALA A 159 -1.08 -5.77 16.25
N ARG A 160 -0.79 -6.10 17.51
CA ARG A 160 -1.68 -5.75 18.64
C ARG A 160 -1.70 -4.26 18.93
N LEU A 161 -0.55 -3.60 18.89
CA LEU A 161 -0.44 -2.17 19.21
C LEU A 161 -1.05 -1.30 18.12
N SER A 162 -0.83 -1.62 16.84
CA SER A 162 -1.37 -0.87 15.70
C SER A 162 -2.82 -1.23 15.36
N GLY A 163 -3.29 -2.40 15.79
CA GLY A 163 -4.59 -2.93 15.35
C GLY A 163 -4.54 -3.70 14.02
N TRP A 164 -3.45 -3.60 13.26
CA TRP A 164 -3.31 -4.18 11.93
C TRP A 164 -3.26 -5.71 11.96
N LYS A 165 -3.67 -6.33 10.85
CA LYS A 165 -3.63 -7.78 10.63
C LYS A 165 -2.39 -8.16 9.82
N VAL A 166 -2.08 -9.45 9.80
CA VAL A 166 -0.91 -10.01 9.11
C VAL A 166 -1.35 -11.02 8.06
N LEU A 167 -0.87 -10.86 6.82
CA LEU A 167 -0.77 -11.92 5.82
C LEU A 167 0.67 -12.43 5.83
N LEU A 168 0.84 -13.73 5.91
CA LEU A 168 2.15 -14.36 5.98
C LEU A 168 2.33 -15.32 4.81
N SER A 169 3.33 -15.08 3.97
CA SER A 169 3.69 -16.05 2.94
C SER A 169 4.70 -17.05 3.51
N VAL A 170 4.52 -18.34 3.20
CA VAL A 170 5.45 -19.41 3.57
C VAL A 170 6.22 -19.89 2.36
N ASN A 171 7.46 -20.32 2.56
CA ASN A 171 8.36 -20.76 1.49
C ASN A 171 7.78 -21.97 0.72
N LEU A 172 7.59 -21.83 -0.57
CA LEU A 172 7.30 -22.91 -1.52
C LEU A 172 8.51 -23.17 -2.45
N GLY A 173 9.37 -22.17 -2.64
CA GLY A 173 10.54 -22.26 -3.51
C GLY A 173 11.43 -23.45 -3.15
N HIS A 174 11.65 -23.68 -1.88
CA HIS A 174 12.29 -24.88 -1.33
C HIS A 174 11.25 -25.74 -0.64
N TYR A 175 10.75 -26.74 -1.36
CA TYR A 175 9.62 -27.58 -0.97
C TYR A 175 9.80 -28.26 0.39
N ASP A 176 9.13 -27.75 1.43
CA ASP A 176 9.04 -28.34 2.77
C ASP A 176 7.69 -27.99 3.43
N PRO A 177 6.63 -28.77 3.15
CA PRO A 177 5.32 -28.55 3.77
C PRO A 177 5.32 -28.66 5.30
N GLN A 178 6.27 -29.39 5.89
CA GLN A 178 6.34 -29.55 7.34
C GLN A 178 6.95 -28.33 8.02
N ALA A 179 7.98 -27.73 7.42
CA ALA A 179 8.52 -26.46 7.90
C ALA A 179 7.46 -25.35 7.84
N ALA A 180 6.76 -25.22 6.72
CA ALA A 180 5.64 -24.27 6.57
C ALA A 180 4.53 -24.52 7.61
N ALA A 181 4.17 -25.78 7.87
CA ALA A 181 3.16 -26.11 8.88
C ALA A 181 3.59 -25.69 10.30
N ARG A 182 4.87 -25.86 10.67
CA ARG A 182 5.41 -25.40 11.96
C ARG A 182 5.40 -23.87 12.06
N GLU A 183 5.82 -23.17 11.00
CA GLU A 183 5.78 -21.71 10.93
C GLU A 183 4.36 -21.17 11.12
N VAL A 184 3.39 -21.73 10.39
CA VAL A 184 1.98 -21.33 10.49
C VAL A 184 1.38 -21.65 11.86
N ALA A 185 1.74 -22.78 12.47
CA ALA A 185 1.31 -23.12 13.83
C ALA A 185 1.83 -22.10 14.86
N ALA A 186 3.11 -21.72 14.76
CA ALA A 186 3.69 -20.67 15.59
C ALA A 186 3.03 -19.30 15.34
N ALA A 187 2.81 -18.94 14.07
CA ALA A 187 2.14 -17.70 13.70
C ALA A 187 0.71 -17.66 14.27
N ARG A 188 -0.06 -18.75 14.13
CA ARG A 188 -1.41 -18.88 14.70
C ARG A 188 -1.42 -18.71 16.21
N ALA A 189 -0.48 -19.36 16.91
CA ALA A 189 -0.38 -19.28 18.36
C ALA A 189 -0.05 -17.87 18.86
N LEU A 190 0.85 -17.15 18.17
CA LEU A 190 1.37 -15.86 18.60
C LEU A 190 0.50 -14.67 18.15
N LEU A 191 0.02 -14.70 16.91
CA LEU A 191 -0.80 -13.63 16.30
C LEU A 191 -2.29 -13.79 16.65
N GLY A 192 -2.78 -15.01 16.84
CA GLY A 192 -4.19 -15.27 17.10
C GLY A 192 -5.09 -14.70 15.98
N GLY A 193 -6.09 -13.91 16.36
CA GLY A 193 -7.00 -13.25 15.42
C GLY A 193 -6.37 -12.16 14.54
N LYS A 194 -5.10 -11.83 14.77
CA LYS A 194 -4.34 -10.91 13.90
C LYS A 194 -3.72 -11.61 12.69
N LEU A 195 -3.65 -12.92 12.64
CA LEU A 195 -3.28 -13.67 11.43
C LEU A 195 -4.49 -13.70 10.49
N ALA A 196 -4.46 -12.87 9.43
CA ALA A 196 -5.55 -12.74 8.45
C ALA A 196 -5.58 -13.90 7.45
N GLY A 197 -4.41 -14.46 7.13
CA GLY A 197 -4.29 -15.59 6.21
C GLY A 197 -2.84 -15.95 5.94
N VAL A 198 -2.68 -17.05 5.21
CA VAL A 198 -1.38 -17.58 4.79
C VAL A 198 -1.37 -17.80 3.29
N GLU A 199 -0.32 -17.31 2.63
CA GLU A 199 0.03 -17.51 1.23
C GLU A 199 1.06 -18.64 1.11
N ILE A 200 1.05 -19.37 0.00
CA ILE A 200 1.99 -20.47 -0.25
C ILE A 200 2.85 -20.14 -1.45
N GLY A 201 4.06 -19.65 -1.17
CA GLY A 201 5.00 -19.12 -2.15
C GLY A 201 4.70 -17.69 -2.55
N ASN A 202 5.57 -17.11 -3.39
CA ASN A 202 5.45 -15.78 -3.97
C ASN A 202 5.66 -15.84 -5.49
N GLU A 203 4.67 -15.45 -6.29
CA GLU A 203 4.67 -15.52 -7.75
C GLU A 203 5.06 -16.92 -8.29
N PRO A 204 4.31 -17.95 -7.92
CA PRO A 204 4.66 -19.33 -8.32
C PRO A 204 4.59 -19.54 -9.83
N ASP A 205 3.85 -18.70 -10.58
CA ASP A 205 3.82 -18.67 -12.04
C ASP A 205 5.19 -18.32 -12.66
N ARG A 206 6.09 -17.67 -11.89
CA ARG A 206 7.42 -17.24 -12.30
C ARG A 206 8.56 -18.17 -11.87
N TYR A 207 8.28 -19.32 -11.24
CA TYR A 207 9.31 -20.16 -10.63
C TYR A 207 10.34 -20.73 -11.60
N VAL A 208 9.97 -20.99 -12.86
CA VAL A 208 10.96 -21.36 -13.88
C VAL A 208 11.91 -20.21 -14.17
N LEU A 209 11.39 -18.99 -14.33
CA LEU A 209 12.20 -17.80 -14.56
C LEU A 209 13.11 -17.50 -13.36
N LYS A 210 12.59 -17.67 -12.14
CA LYS A 210 13.33 -17.50 -10.88
C LYS A 210 14.28 -18.68 -10.57
N ARG A 211 14.33 -19.71 -11.40
CA ARG A 211 15.13 -20.95 -11.23
C ARG A 211 14.80 -21.72 -9.94
N LEU A 212 13.58 -21.59 -9.45
CA LEU A 212 13.08 -22.33 -8.28
C LEU A 212 12.45 -23.66 -8.69
N ARG A 213 12.10 -23.82 -9.97
CA ARG A 213 11.60 -25.06 -10.59
C ARG A 213 12.17 -25.22 -12.00
N THR A 214 12.23 -26.47 -12.43
CA THR A 214 12.56 -26.81 -13.83
C THR A 214 11.28 -27.08 -14.63
N PRO A 215 11.28 -26.87 -15.96
CA PRO A 215 10.18 -27.30 -16.81
C PRO A 215 9.98 -28.82 -16.79
N PRO A 216 8.72 -29.33 -16.91
CA PRO A 216 7.50 -28.54 -17.01
C PRO A 216 6.98 -28.10 -15.64
N TRP A 217 6.81 -26.80 -15.48
CA TRP A 217 6.17 -26.18 -14.32
C TRP A 217 4.93 -25.42 -14.79
N ASN A 218 3.77 -25.78 -14.26
CA ASN A 218 2.48 -25.19 -14.64
C ASN A 218 1.52 -25.21 -13.44
N PHE A 219 0.33 -24.68 -13.62
CA PHE A 219 -0.67 -24.60 -12.55
C PHE A 219 -1.00 -25.97 -11.93
N ALA A 220 -1.04 -27.05 -12.72
CA ALA A 220 -1.34 -28.39 -12.18
C ALA A 220 -0.22 -28.89 -11.25
N THR A 221 1.03 -28.62 -11.58
CA THR A 221 2.18 -28.95 -10.72
C THR A 221 2.18 -28.11 -9.45
N TYR A 222 2.00 -26.79 -9.60
CA TYR A 222 1.82 -25.88 -8.46
C TYR A 222 0.70 -26.36 -7.54
N ARG A 223 -0.47 -26.68 -8.07
CA ARG A 223 -1.62 -27.15 -7.31
C ARG A 223 -1.27 -28.38 -6.45
N ARG A 224 -0.59 -29.38 -7.01
CA ARG A 224 -0.19 -30.59 -6.25
C ARG A 224 0.71 -30.24 -5.06
N GLU A 225 1.72 -29.38 -5.28
CA GLU A 225 2.60 -28.95 -4.20
C GLU A 225 1.84 -28.13 -3.18
N ARG A 226 1.06 -27.16 -3.61
CA ARG A 226 0.21 -26.34 -2.74
C ARG A 226 -0.74 -27.20 -1.89
N ASP A 227 -1.40 -28.19 -2.47
CA ASP A 227 -2.35 -29.05 -1.74
C ASP A 227 -1.65 -29.86 -0.65
N ALA A 228 -0.39 -30.23 -0.82
CA ALA A 228 0.43 -30.85 0.22
C ALA A 228 0.68 -29.87 1.39
N TYR A 229 0.98 -28.60 1.09
CA TYR A 229 1.12 -27.53 2.09
C TYR A 229 -0.19 -27.30 2.85
N VAL A 230 -1.30 -27.15 2.11
CA VAL A 230 -2.64 -26.97 2.71
C VAL A 230 -2.96 -28.12 3.66
N GLY A 231 -2.69 -29.36 3.26
CA GLY A 231 -2.90 -30.53 4.10
C GLY A 231 -2.02 -30.54 5.36
N ALA A 232 -0.76 -30.13 5.25
CA ALA A 232 0.15 -30.03 6.40
C ALA A 232 -0.27 -28.91 7.36
N ILE A 233 -0.58 -27.73 6.83
CA ILE A 233 -1.04 -26.57 7.60
C ILE A 233 -2.37 -26.88 8.30
N ALA A 234 -3.34 -27.51 7.62
CA ALA A 234 -4.63 -27.85 8.20
C ALA A 234 -4.52 -28.78 9.42
N ARG A 235 -3.52 -29.67 9.44
CA ARG A 235 -3.24 -30.54 10.60
C ARG A 235 -2.58 -29.80 11.76
N ALA A 236 -1.63 -28.88 11.46
CA ALA A 236 -0.85 -28.18 12.48
C ALA A 236 -1.54 -26.93 13.03
N ALA A 237 -2.33 -26.24 12.20
CA ALA A 237 -3.02 -25.00 12.52
C ALA A 237 -4.45 -24.99 11.92
N PRO A 238 -5.38 -25.80 12.48
CA PRO A 238 -6.73 -25.90 11.96
C PRO A 238 -7.44 -24.54 11.89
N GLY A 239 -8.15 -24.28 10.77
CA GLY A 239 -8.95 -23.09 10.57
C GLY A 239 -8.15 -21.83 10.19
N VAL A 240 -6.85 -21.92 9.92
CA VAL A 240 -6.11 -20.83 9.30
C VAL A 240 -6.58 -20.65 7.85
N ALA A 241 -6.88 -19.41 7.48
CA ALA A 241 -7.30 -19.08 6.13
C ALA A 241 -6.13 -19.22 5.15
N ILE A 242 -6.33 -20.01 4.08
CA ILE A 242 -5.39 -20.06 2.95
C ILE A 242 -5.86 -19.06 1.91
N VAL A 243 -4.97 -18.19 1.49
CA VAL A 243 -5.18 -17.15 0.49
C VAL A 243 -4.24 -17.37 -0.69
N GLY A 244 -4.41 -16.68 -1.79
CA GLY A 244 -3.55 -16.84 -2.96
C GLY A 244 -4.30 -16.74 -4.29
N PRO A 245 -3.61 -16.92 -5.44
CA PRO A 245 -2.32 -17.61 -5.60
C PRO A 245 -1.07 -16.75 -5.41
N ASP A 246 -1.20 -15.45 -5.13
CA ASP A 246 -0.03 -14.57 -5.00
C ASP A 246 0.76 -14.53 -6.34
N ALA A 247 0.01 -14.41 -7.43
CA ALA A 247 0.54 -14.52 -8.77
C ALA A 247 1.15 -13.19 -9.23
N SER A 248 2.11 -13.26 -10.17
CA SER A 248 2.80 -12.08 -10.68
C SER A 248 1.89 -11.13 -11.47
N SER A 249 2.38 -9.93 -11.74
CA SER A 249 1.61 -8.89 -12.42
C SER A 249 1.28 -9.19 -13.89
N GLY A 250 0.11 -8.76 -14.32
CA GLY A 250 -0.24 -8.60 -15.72
C GLY A 250 -1.30 -9.56 -16.25
N ILE A 251 -1.83 -9.23 -17.43
CA ILE A 251 -2.88 -10.01 -18.11
C ILE A 251 -2.48 -11.48 -18.37
N PRO A 252 -1.23 -11.81 -18.72
CA PRO A 252 -0.84 -13.21 -18.97
C PRO A 252 -1.01 -14.13 -17.78
N VAL A 253 -1.06 -13.61 -16.56
CA VAL A 253 -1.21 -14.39 -15.32
C VAL A 253 -2.66 -14.71 -14.96
N LEU A 254 -3.64 -14.02 -15.53
CA LEU A 254 -5.05 -14.22 -15.23
C LEU A 254 -5.55 -15.67 -15.32
N PRO A 255 -5.03 -16.55 -16.21
CA PRO A 255 -5.37 -17.98 -16.19
C PRO A 255 -5.02 -18.66 -14.86
N TRP A 256 -3.88 -18.30 -14.22
CA TRP A 256 -3.49 -18.81 -12.89
C TRP A 256 -4.46 -18.34 -11.81
N VAL A 257 -4.79 -17.05 -11.82
CA VAL A 257 -5.75 -16.45 -10.88
C VAL A 257 -7.12 -17.13 -10.99
N ARG A 258 -7.60 -17.33 -12.22
CA ARG A 258 -8.88 -18.03 -12.49
C ARG A 258 -8.86 -19.47 -12.02
N ALA A 259 -7.77 -20.20 -12.30
CA ALA A 259 -7.60 -21.57 -11.86
C ALA A 259 -7.52 -21.68 -10.33
N SER A 260 -6.89 -20.70 -9.68
CA SER A 260 -6.83 -20.61 -8.22
C SER A 260 -8.18 -20.30 -7.60
N ALA A 261 -9.02 -19.49 -8.24
CA ALA A 261 -10.38 -19.22 -7.76
C ALA A 261 -11.22 -20.51 -7.66
N ALA A 262 -11.00 -21.48 -8.57
CA ALA A 262 -11.65 -22.79 -8.49
C ALA A 262 -11.24 -23.61 -7.26
N LEU A 263 -10.10 -23.33 -6.63
CA LEU A 263 -9.65 -23.95 -5.37
C LEU A 263 -10.29 -23.31 -4.12
N ARG A 264 -11.10 -22.25 -4.31
CA ARG A 264 -11.85 -21.52 -3.29
C ARG A 264 -10.98 -21.04 -2.12
N PRO A 265 -9.92 -20.26 -2.37
CA PRO A 265 -9.17 -19.62 -1.28
C PRO A 265 -10.09 -18.68 -0.50
N ALA A 266 -9.74 -18.38 0.74
CA ALA A 266 -10.49 -17.41 1.55
C ALA A 266 -10.42 -15.97 0.97
N LEU A 267 -9.34 -15.68 0.26
CA LEU A 267 -9.07 -14.42 -0.44
C LEU A 267 -8.28 -14.75 -1.72
N LEU A 268 -8.72 -14.21 -2.84
CA LEU A 268 -8.00 -14.32 -4.11
C LEU A 268 -6.99 -13.15 -4.17
N THR A 269 -5.72 -13.47 -4.26
CA THR A 269 -4.63 -12.49 -4.27
C THR A 269 -3.91 -12.46 -5.61
N ASP A 270 -3.38 -11.27 -5.97
CA ASP A 270 -2.64 -11.04 -7.20
C ASP A 270 -1.72 -9.83 -7.03
N HIS A 271 -0.60 -9.81 -7.76
CA HIS A 271 0.29 -8.65 -7.80
C HIS A 271 -0.04 -7.73 -8.95
N TYR A 272 0.25 -6.44 -8.81
CA TYR A 272 0.10 -5.51 -9.91
C TYR A 272 1.12 -4.36 -9.87
N TYR A 273 1.82 -4.18 -10.98
CA TYR A 273 2.71 -3.06 -11.26
C TYR A 273 2.41 -2.54 -12.67
N PRO A 274 2.02 -1.25 -12.84
CA PRO A 274 1.67 -0.73 -14.17
C PRO A 274 2.87 -0.60 -15.11
N LEU A 275 4.06 -0.39 -14.57
CA LEU A 275 5.30 -0.23 -15.35
C LEU A 275 6.38 -1.19 -14.85
N SER A 276 7.46 -1.31 -15.62
CA SER A 276 8.60 -2.17 -15.31
C SER A 276 9.91 -1.51 -15.71
N SER A 277 10.91 -1.59 -14.83
CA SER A 277 12.30 -1.19 -15.13
C SER A 277 13.21 -2.38 -15.47
N CYS A 278 12.64 -3.60 -15.71
CA CYS A 278 13.42 -4.75 -16.15
C CYS A 278 14.04 -4.54 -17.54
N ASP A 279 13.26 -3.98 -18.45
CA ASP A 279 13.61 -3.88 -19.88
C ASP A 279 13.41 -2.46 -20.44
N SER A 280 13.08 -1.50 -19.60
CA SER A 280 12.83 -0.09 -19.99
C SER A 280 13.29 0.86 -18.89
N THR A 281 13.27 2.16 -19.18
CA THR A 281 13.54 3.23 -18.22
C THR A 281 12.30 4.14 -18.15
N PRO A 282 11.31 3.78 -17.32
CA PRO A 282 10.08 4.55 -17.20
C PRO A 282 10.33 5.98 -16.74
N VAL A 283 9.49 6.91 -17.22
CA VAL A 283 9.56 8.32 -16.85
C VAL A 283 8.27 8.79 -16.19
N VAL A 284 8.33 9.94 -15.49
CA VAL A 284 7.20 10.52 -14.76
C VAL A 284 5.94 10.67 -15.62
N SER A 285 6.08 11.09 -16.88
CA SER A 285 4.94 11.27 -17.79
C SER A 285 4.26 9.96 -18.18
N GLU A 286 4.98 8.84 -18.23
CA GLU A 286 4.41 7.52 -18.45
C GLU A 286 3.61 7.07 -17.23
N LEU A 287 4.16 7.24 -16.02
CA LEU A 287 3.49 6.86 -14.78
C LEU A 287 2.15 7.57 -14.60
N LEU A 288 2.07 8.84 -14.98
CA LEU A 288 0.85 9.65 -14.88
C LEU A 288 -0.02 9.62 -16.15
N SER A 289 0.30 8.76 -17.12
CA SER A 289 -0.37 8.74 -18.43
C SER A 289 -1.81 8.19 -18.35
N PRO A 290 -2.68 8.55 -19.30
CA PRO A 290 -3.99 7.92 -19.48
C PRO A 290 -3.88 6.41 -19.71
N VAL A 291 -2.85 5.94 -20.41
CA VAL A 291 -2.63 4.51 -20.72
C VAL A 291 -2.49 3.69 -19.43
N VAL A 292 -1.66 4.15 -18.49
CA VAL A 292 -1.52 3.49 -17.17
C VAL A 292 -2.87 3.42 -16.47
N ARG A 293 -3.64 4.51 -16.44
CA ARG A 293 -4.96 4.55 -15.79
C ARG A 293 -5.98 3.61 -16.44
N GLU A 294 -5.94 3.45 -17.75
CA GLU A 294 -6.80 2.52 -18.50
C GLU A 294 -6.43 1.06 -18.23
N ASP A 295 -5.13 0.74 -18.23
CA ASP A 295 -4.63 -0.60 -17.93
C ASP A 295 -4.96 -1.02 -16.49
N GLU A 296 -4.80 -0.14 -15.52
CA GLU A 296 -5.23 -0.34 -14.14
C GLU A 296 -6.73 -0.65 -14.05
N SER A 297 -7.56 0.15 -14.70
CA SER A 297 -9.01 -0.05 -14.72
C SER A 297 -9.39 -1.38 -15.35
N SER A 298 -8.72 -1.75 -16.46
CA SER A 298 -8.89 -3.03 -17.14
C SER A 298 -8.51 -4.21 -16.25
N MET A 299 -7.34 -4.15 -15.60
CA MET A 299 -6.85 -5.22 -14.73
C MET A 299 -7.75 -5.41 -13.51
N LEU A 300 -8.05 -4.33 -12.78
CA LEU A 300 -8.96 -4.35 -11.64
C LEU A 300 -10.34 -4.92 -12.01
N GLY A 301 -10.88 -4.52 -13.17
CA GLY A 301 -12.14 -5.03 -13.69
C GLY A 301 -12.13 -6.53 -13.97
N LYS A 302 -11.06 -7.06 -14.59
CA LYS A 302 -10.88 -8.48 -14.88
C LYS A 302 -10.73 -9.31 -13.60
N LEU A 303 -9.89 -8.89 -12.67
CA LEU A 303 -9.71 -9.55 -11.38
C LEU A 303 -11.01 -9.58 -10.58
N ARG A 304 -11.71 -8.44 -10.52
CA ARG A 304 -13.00 -8.35 -9.84
C ARG A 304 -14.06 -9.25 -10.47
N ALA A 305 -14.06 -9.41 -11.80
CA ALA A 305 -14.96 -10.33 -12.51
C ALA A 305 -14.69 -11.79 -12.13
N ILE A 306 -13.41 -12.20 -12.05
CA ILE A 306 -13.03 -13.54 -11.60
C ILE A 306 -13.50 -13.76 -10.15
N GLY A 307 -13.23 -12.84 -9.24
CA GLY A 307 -13.68 -12.96 -7.85
C GLY A 307 -15.19 -13.09 -7.72
N ARG A 308 -15.96 -12.25 -8.45
CA ARG A 308 -17.43 -12.31 -8.43
C ARG A 308 -17.98 -13.63 -8.95
N SER A 309 -17.41 -14.19 -10.02
CA SER A 309 -17.88 -15.46 -10.60
C SER A 309 -17.73 -16.65 -9.65
N HIS A 310 -16.87 -16.54 -8.62
CA HIS A 310 -16.64 -17.57 -7.61
C HIS A 310 -17.11 -17.15 -6.21
N ALA A 311 -17.68 -15.95 -6.05
CA ALA A 311 -18.06 -15.35 -4.77
C ALA A 311 -16.87 -15.25 -3.77
N ILE A 312 -15.67 -14.93 -4.29
CA ILE A 312 -14.44 -14.77 -3.51
C ILE A 312 -14.02 -13.31 -3.55
N PRO A 313 -13.68 -12.67 -2.41
CA PRO A 313 -13.09 -11.34 -2.40
C PRO A 313 -11.72 -11.35 -3.08
N VAL A 314 -11.34 -10.23 -3.71
CA VAL A 314 -10.07 -10.07 -4.42
C VAL A 314 -9.27 -8.96 -3.78
N GLN A 315 -7.98 -9.17 -3.56
CA GLN A 315 -7.04 -8.18 -3.06
C GLN A 315 -5.80 -8.13 -3.97
N ILE A 316 -5.28 -6.95 -4.20
CA ILE A 316 -3.94 -6.77 -4.75
C ILE A 316 -3.01 -6.67 -3.54
N ASP A 317 -2.42 -7.78 -3.16
CA ASP A 317 -1.67 -7.89 -1.91
C ASP A 317 -0.20 -7.51 -2.05
N GLU A 318 0.28 -7.37 -3.31
CA GLU A 318 1.53 -6.72 -3.63
C GLU A 318 1.36 -5.78 -4.83
N THR A 319 1.63 -4.50 -4.63
CA THR A 319 1.58 -3.50 -5.71
C THR A 319 2.55 -2.37 -5.46
N ASN A 320 3.03 -1.77 -6.52
CA ASN A 320 3.64 -0.45 -6.53
C ASN A 320 3.75 0.06 -7.99
N ASN A 321 4.40 1.22 -8.21
CA ASN A 321 4.39 1.95 -9.49
C ASN A 321 5.22 1.28 -10.60
N ILE A 322 6.43 0.80 -10.32
CA ILE A 322 7.37 0.28 -11.33
C ILE A 322 8.01 -1.00 -10.79
N SER A 323 7.75 -2.16 -11.39
CA SER A 323 8.36 -3.43 -10.99
C SER A 323 9.89 -3.43 -11.20
N CYS A 324 10.56 -4.54 -10.83
CA CYS A 324 12.03 -4.67 -10.91
C CYS A 324 12.77 -3.63 -10.05
N LYS A 325 12.22 -3.32 -8.87
CA LYS A 325 12.81 -2.46 -7.83
C LYS A 325 12.64 -0.96 -8.06
N GLY A 326 11.85 -0.55 -9.04
CA GLY A 326 11.58 0.84 -9.31
C GLY A 326 12.60 1.53 -10.20
N GLU A 327 12.32 2.79 -10.54
CA GLU A 327 13.19 3.70 -11.27
C GLU A 327 13.46 4.94 -10.40
N PRO A 328 14.71 5.18 -9.97
CA PRO A 328 15.06 6.33 -9.13
C PRO A 328 14.66 7.66 -9.78
N GLY A 329 14.09 8.57 -8.98
CA GLY A 329 13.57 9.85 -9.46
C GLY A 329 12.18 9.78 -10.09
N VAL A 330 11.66 8.56 -10.30
CA VAL A 330 10.27 8.31 -10.73
C VAL A 330 9.52 7.58 -9.62
N SER A 331 10.03 6.44 -9.20
CA SER A 331 9.36 5.58 -8.21
C SER A 331 9.27 6.20 -6.81
N ASP A 332 10.24 7.01 -6.42
CA ASP A 332 10.35 7.71 -5.15
C ASP A 332 9.97 9.20 -5.23
N SER A 333 9.31 9.61 -6.32
CA SER A 333 8.97 11.00 -6.61
C SER A 333 7.56 11.41 -6.13
N PHE A 334 7.27 12.69 -6.21
CA PHE A 334 5.93 13.22 -5.96
C PHE A 334 4.91 12.72 -7.00
N ALA A 335 5.33 12.42 -8.23
CA ALA A 335 4.48 11.79 -9.23
C ALA A 335 4.01 10.39 -8.76
N ALA A 336 4.88 9.63 -8.09
CA ALA A 336 4.47 8.35 -7.48
C ALA A 336 3.39 8.54 -6.40
N ALA A 337 3.44 9.64 -5.63
CA ALA A 337 2.38 9.97 -4.70
C ALA A 337 1.06 10.32 -5.39
N LEU A 338 1.08 11.09 -6.49
CA LEU A 338 -0.12 11.40 -7.26
C LEU A 338 -0.71 10.14 -7.90
N TRP A 339 0.14 9.28 -8.46
CA TRP A 339 -0.23 7.97 -8.98
C TRP A 339 -0.89 7.10 -7.90
N ALA A 340 -0.24 6.94 -6.74
CA ALA A 340 -0.74 6.10 -5.65
C ALA A 340 -2.11 6.58 -5.14
N ALA A 341 -2.34 7.90 -5.07
CA ALA A 341 -3.63 8.46 -4.68
C ALA A 341 -4.73 8.12 -5.70
N ASP A 342 -4.44 8.24 -7.00
CA ASP A 342 -5.39 7.93 -8.08
C ASP A 342 -5.68 6.43 -8.16
N TYR A 343 -4.62 5.60 -8.15
CA TYR A 343 -4.73 4.14 -8.16
C TYR A 343 -5.50 3.60 -6.96
N THR A 344 -5.23 4.10 -5.75
CA THR A 344 -5.97 3.70 -4.55
C THR A 344 -7.46 4.00 -4.67
N ALA A 345 -7.83 5.20 -5.09
CA ALA A 345 -9.23 5.57 -5.25
C ALA A 345 -9.92 4.77 -6.36
N ARG A 346 -9.22 4.49 -7.46
CA ARG A 346 -9.65 3.62 -8.56
C ARG A 346 -9.93 2.21 -8.08
N ALA A 347 -9.02 1.63 -7.31
CA ALA A 347 -9.17 0.29 -6.74
C ALA A 347 -10.33 0.20 -5.74
N MET A 348 -10.51 1.24 -4.90
CA MET A 348 -11.67 1.37 -4.03
C MET A 348 -12.98 1.41 -4.82
N ALA A 349 -13.03 2.20 -5.91
CA ALA A 349 -14.19 2.31 -6.78
C ALA A 349 -14.47 1.00 -7.56
N ALA A 350 -13.44 0.28 -7.97
CA ALA A 350 -13.55 -1.04 -8.60
C ALA A 350 -14.08 -2.11 -7.65
N GLY A 351 -14.02 -1.89 -6.33
CA GLY A 351 -14.55 -2.80 -5.32
C GLY A 351 -13.66 -4.02 -5.05
N VAL A 352 -12.34 -3.90 -5.20
CA VAL A 352 -11.38 -4.87 -4.65
C VAL A 352 -11.35 -4.74 -3.12
N ARG A 353 -10.88 -5.78 -2.45
CA ARG A 353 -10.91 -5.90 -0.99
C ARG A 353 -9.84 -5.04 -0.32
N GLY A 354 -8.70 -4.82 -0.99
CA GLY A 354 -7.59 -4.05 -0.46
C GLY A 354 -6.41 -3.97 -1.40
N LEU A 355 -5.44 -3.12 -1.05
CA LEU A 355 -4.14 -2.97 -1.70
C LEU A 355 -3.03 -3.13 -0.67
N GLY A 356 -1.97 -3.88 -1.02
CA GLY A 356 -0.73 -3.99 -0.25
C GLY A 356 0.42 -3.29 -0.97
N PHE A 357 0.72 -2.05 -0.60
CA PHE A 357 1.84 -1.31 -1.20
C PHE A 357 3.18 -1.93 -0.79
N HIS A 358 3.91 -2.45 -1.77
CA HIS A 358 5.19 -3.12 -1.52
C HIS A 358 6.29 -2.13 -1.20
N ASP A 359 7.12 -2.51 -0.23
CA ASP A 359 8.11 -1.63 0.38
C ASP A 359 9.49 -2.32 0.42
N LEU A 360 10.47 -1.71 -0.25
CA LEU A 360 11.88 -2.13 -0.30
C LEU A 360 12.73 -1.27 0.64
N LEU A 361 12.40 -1.24 1.90
CA LEU A 361 12.87 -0.36 2.98
C LEU A 361 14.33 0.14 2.88
N ASP A 362 15.26 -0.70 2.43
CA ASP A 362 16.70 -0.41 2.42
C ASP A 362 17.23 0.02 1.06
N ARG A 363 16.33 0.33 0.11
CA ARG A 363 16.73 0.69 -1.24
C ARG A 363 16.30 2.12 -1.58
N PRO A 364 17.17 3.11 -1.42
CA PRO A 364 16.92 4.48 -1.87
C PRO A 364 16.61 4.50 -3.38
N GLY A 365 15.66 5.34 -3.78
CA GLY A 365 15.22 5.46 -5.18
C GLY A 365 14.30 4.36 -5.68
N ALA A 366 14.05 3.31 -4.86
CA ALA A 366 13.05 2.29 -5.19
C ALA A 366 11.62 2.81 -4.95
N TYR A 367 10.65 2.06 -5.46
CA TYR A 367 9.28 2.21 -4.99
C TYR A 367 9.22 1.82 -3.51
N SER A 368 8.76 2.69 -2.67
CA SER A 368 8.59 2.41 -1.24
C SER A 368 7.81 3.52 -0.58
N PRO A 369 6.68 3.24 0.08
CA PRO A 369 6.03 4.21 0.95
C PRO A 369 6.94 4.66 2.10
N LEU A 370 7.81 3.78 2.58
CA LEU A 370 8.74 4.02 3.67
C LEU A 370 10.18 3.72 3.24
N VAL A 371 11.13 4.46 3.79
CA VAL A 371 12.57 4.18 3.61
C VAL A 371 13.24 4.10 4.96
N SER A 372 14.20 3.18 5.09
CA SER A 372 15.00 3.05 6.29
C SER A 372 16.31 3.82 6.14
N SER A 373 16.59 4.72 7.08
CA SER A 373 17.85 5.44 7.18
C SER A 373 18.28 5.49 8.64
N ASN A 374 19.55 5.14 8.92
CA ASN A 374 20.10 5.13 10.29
C ASN A 374 19.22 4.35 11.30
N GLY A 375 18.65 3.24 10.88
CA GLY A 375 17.81 2.37 11.72
C GLY A 375 16.42 2.93 12.03
N ARG A 376 16.01 4.01 11.37
CA ARG A 376 14.68 4.62 11.51
C ARG A 376 13.93 4.60 10.18
N LEU A 377 12.60 4.49 10.27
CA LEU A 377 11.74 4.59 9.11
C LEU A 377 11.34 6.05 8.89
N HIS A 378 11.36 6.45 7.63
CA HIS A 378 10.97 7.77 7.15
C HIS A 378 9.91 7.62 6.05
N ALA A 379 8.98 8.56 6.00
CA ALA A 379 7.97 8.62 4.95
C ALA A 379 8.58 9.09 3.63
N ASN A 380 8.39 8.33 2.56
CA ASN A 380 8.62 8.74 1.18
C ASN A 380 7.41 9.51 0.63
N PRO A 381 7.51 10.15 -0.55
CA PRO A 381 6.38 10.83 -1.19
C PRO A 381 5.10 10.00 -1.28
N GLU A 382 5.19 8.71 -1.60
CA GLU A 382 4.06 7.79 -1.71
C GLU A 382 3.28 7.65 -0.39
N TRP A 383 3.94 7.72 0.77
CA TRP A 383 3.30 7.67 2.09
C TRP A 383 2.21 8.74 2.27
N TYR A 384 2.44 9.93 1.71
CA TYR A 384 1.47 11.03 1.81
C TYR A 384 0.19 10.77 1.02
N ALA A 385 0.28 9.97 -0.06
CA ALA A 385 -0.90 9.50 -0.78
C ALA A 385 -1.70 8.51 0.07
N LEU A 386 -1.04 7.59 0.77
CA LEU A 386 -1.70 6.67 1.68
C LEU A 386 -2.40 7.41 2.82
N LEU A 387 -1.75 8.42 3.41
CA LEU A 387 -2.38 9.31 4.42
C LEU A 387 -3.60 10.04 3.86
N LEU A 388 -3.53 10.53 2.62
CA LEU A 388 -4.64 11.22 1.97
C LEU A 388 -5.83 10.29 1.74
N THR A 389 -5.58 9.09 1.23
CA THR A 389 -6.61 8.12 0.86
C THR A 389 -7.13 7.29 2.04
N ALA A 390 -6.39 7.21 3.15
CA ALA A 390 -6.88 6.61 4.39
C ALA A 390 -8.22 7.23 4.84
N GLY A 391 -8.41 8.51 4.59
CA GLY A 391 -9.68 9.20 4.83
C GLY A 391 -10.86 8.69 3.99
N LEU A 392 -10.66 7.83 2.99
CA LEU A 392 -11.73 7.27 2.15
C LEU A 392 -12.21 5.90 2.63
N GLN A 393 -11.48 5.23 3.50
CA GLN A 393 -11.88 3.94 4.06
C GLN A 393 -13.21 4.05 4.81
N GLY A 394 -14.03 3.02 4.74
CA GLY A 394 -15.39 2.99 5.31
C GLY A 394 -16.44 3.79 4.53
N ALA A 395 -16.03 4.61 3.55
CA ALA A 395 -16.97 5.36 2.71
C ALA A 395 -17.44 4.51 1.51
N ARG A 396 -18.52 4.93 0.88
CA ARG A 396 -19.13 4.25 -0.27
C ARG A 396 -18.81 5.00 -1.56
N PRO A 397 -18.14 4.39 -2.55
CA PRO A 397 -17.86 5.03 -3.83
C PRO A 397 -19.14 5.49 -4.54
N LEU A 398 -19.04 6.65 -5.17
CA LEU A 398 -20.08 7.28 -5.98
C LEU A 398 -19.58 7.44 -7.41
N GLN A 399 -20.48 7.39 -8.37
CA GLN A 399 -20.14 7.71 -9.74
C GLN A 399 -19.88 9.22 -9.87
N SER A 400 -18.75 9.58 -10.46
CA SER A 400 -18.38 10.96 -10.78
C SER A 400 -18.06 11.08 -12.27
N THR A 401 -18.40 12.24 -12.85
CA THR A 401 -18.13 12.56 -14.27
C THR A 401 -17.44 13.90 -14.36
N VAL A 402 -16.29 13.91 -15.01
CA VAL A 402 -15.52 15.13 -15.32
C VAL A 402 -15.88 15.60 -16.73
N ARG A 403 -16.24 16.86 -16.90
CA ARG A 403 -16.49 17.50 -18.20
C ARG A 403 -15.61 18.72 -18.38
N GLY A 404 -14.87 18.74 -19.46
CA GLY A 404 -13.89 19.76 -19.82
C GLY A 404 -12.58 19.10 -20.27
N ALA A 405 -11.83 19.80 -21.13
CA ALA A 405 -10.52 19.33 -21.59
C ALA A 405 -9.47 19.56 -20.49
N ALA A 406 -9.35 18.63 -19.55
CA ALA A 406 -8.39 18.71 -18.45
C ALA A 406 -7.96 17.31 -18.00
N GLU A 407 -6.70 17.18 -17.63
CA GLU A 407 -6.14 15.99 -16.99
C GLU A 407 -6.49 16.00 -15.49
N LEU A 408 -7.74 15.77 -15.18
CA LEU A 408 -8.28 15.73 -13.80
C LEU A 408 -8.91 14.36 -13.51
N SER A 409 -8.40 13.67 -12.49
CA SER A 409 -9.11 12.56 -11.86
C SER A 409 -9.99 13.09 -10.73
N ALA A 410 -11.25 12.62 -10.67
CA ALA A 410 -12.21 13.01 -9.65
C ALA A 410 -12.92 11.77 -9.11
N TRP A 411 -12.72 11.44 -7.83
CA TRP A 411 -13.27 10.31 -7.14
C TRP A 411 -14.17 10.76 -5.99
N ALA A 412 -15.42 10.34 -6.01
CA ALA A 412 -16.40 10.74 -5.00
C ALA A 412 -16.78 9.57 -4.10
N PHE A 413 -16.96 9.85 -2.82
CA PHE A 413 -17.30 8.86 -1.80
C PHE A 413 -18.31 9.44 -0.81
N LEU A 414 -19.31 8.64 -0.43
CA LEU A 414 -20.25 8.97 0.61
C LEU A 414 -19.80 8.35 1.93
N ALA A 415 -19.34 9.18 2.86
CA ALA A 415 -18.89 8.74 4.17
C ALA A 415 -20.08 8.39 5.09
N PRO A 416 -19.88 7.58 6.14
CA PRO A 416 -20.86 7.44 7.21
C PRO A 416 -21.29 8.81 7.73
N GLY A 417 -22.59 8.98 8.02
CA GLY A 417 -23.16 10.27 8.41
C GLY A 417 -23.46 11.24 7.25
N GLY A 418 -23.28 10.78 5.97
CA GLY A 418 -23.70 11.52 4.78
C GLY A 418 -22.73 12.60 4.30
N ALA A 419 -21.54 12.71 4.89
CA ALA A 419 -20.50 13.61 4.38
C ALA A 419 -20.01 13.12 3.00
N LEU A 420 -19.85 14.06 2.05
CA LEU A 420 -19.28 13.80 0.74
C LEU A 420 -17.76 14.03 0.82
N ARG A 421 -16.99 13.01 0.45
CA ARG A 421 -15.54 13.09 0.29
C ARG A 421 -15.21 13.03 -1.19
N LEU A 422 -14.47 14.02 -1.68
CA LEU A 422 -14.12 14.16 -3.09
C LEU A 422 -12.61 14.28 -3.21
N LEU A 423 -11.97 13.28 -3.79
CA LEU A 423 -10.56 13.30 -4.14
C LEU A 423 -10.41 13.82 -5.56
N LEU A 424 -9.74 14.94 -5.70
CA LEU A 424 -9.42 15.61 -6.97
C LEU A 424 -7.92 15.56 -7.17
N ILE A 425 -7.47 15.03 -8.31
CA ILE A 425 -6.05 14.93 -8.66
C ILE A 425 -5.85 15.62 -10.00
N ASN A 426 -5.18 16.75 -9.99
CA ASN A 426 -4.84 17.51 -11.18
C ASN A 426 -3.49 17.04 -11.72
N LEU A 427 -3.54 16.29 -12.82
CA LEU A 427 -2.37 15.70 -13.50
C LEU A 427 -1.83 16.59 -14.64
N GLU A 428 -2.36 17.82 -14.78
CA GLU A 428 -1.80 18.81 -15.72
C GLU A 428 -0.32 19.04 -15.41
N PRO A 429 0.51 19.29 -16.44
CA PRO A 429 1.94 19.53 -16.28
C PRO A 429 2.26 20.62 -15.27
N ASN A 430 3.39 20.49 -14.60
CA ASN A 430 3.85 21.49 -13.64
C ASN A 430 3.95 22.89 -14.29
N GLY A 431 3.46 23.93 -13.58
CA GLY A 431 3.39 25.29 -14.07
C GLY A 431 2.16 25.60 -14.94
N ALA A 432 1.33 24.61 -15.27
CA ALA A 432 0.05 24.87 -15.92
C ALA A 432 -0.88 25.69 -15.01
N ARG A 433 -1.85 26.38 -15.60
CA ARG A 433 -2.86 27.12 -14.83
C ARG A 433 -3.67 26.15 -13.96
N ALA A 434 -3.93 26.56 -12.72
CA ALA A 434 -4.82 25.79 -11.83
C ALA A 434 -6.17 25.50 -12.52
N LEU A 435 -6.76 24.35 -12.20
CA LEU A 435 -8.13 24.05 -12.60
C LEU A 435 -9.10 24.69 -11.59
N ARG A 436 -10.12 25.34 -12.11
CA ARG A 436 -11.27 25.81 -11.34
C ARG A 436 -12.36 24.76 -11.43
N VAL A 437 -12.37 23.87 -10.46
CA VAL A 437 -13.36 22.79 -10.40
C VAL A 437 -14.69 23.35 -9.91
N GLN A 438 -15.74 23.12 -10.69
CA GLN A 438 -17.13 23.44 -10.35
C GLN A 438 -17.86 22.14 -10.04
N LEU A 439 -18.35 22.00 -8.80
CA LEU A 439 -19.08 20.83 -8.31
C LEU A 439 -20.57 21.08 -8.43
N HIS A 440 -21.25 20.24 -9.20
CA HIS A 440 -22.71 20.24 -9.29
C HIS A 440 -23.25 19.18 -8.32
N LEU A 441 -23.88 19.63 -7.26
CA LEU A 441 -24.34 18.82 -6.14
C LEU A 441 -25.86 18.90 -6.01
N ALA A 442 -26.51 17.74 -5.94
CA ALA A 442 -27.97 17.65 -5.75
C ALA A 442 -28.42 18.02 -4.31
N ARG A 443 -27.47 18.05 -3.36
CA ARG A 443 -27.74 18.37 -1.95
C ARG A 443 -26.99 19.63 -1.52
N ARG A 444 -27.53 20.33 -0.50
CA ARG A 444 -26.84 21.44 0.15
C ARG A 444 -25.88 20.92 1.23
N TYR A 445 -24.70 21.53 1.31
CA TYR A 445 -23.69 21.26 2.30
C TYR A 445 -23.44 22.54 3.12
N ALA A 446 -23.30 22.39 4.45
CA ALA A 446 -23.18 23.52 5.38
C ALA A 446 -21.71 23.90 5.61
N ALA A 447 -20.80 22.96 5.46
CA ALA A 447 -19.41 23.15 5.81
C ALA A 447 -18.50 22.27 4.96
N GLY A 448 -17.22 22.66 4.86
CA GLY A 448 -16.24 21.89 4.11
C GLY A 448 -14.82 22.08 4.61
N THR A 449 -13.98 21.07 4.34
CA THR A 449 -12.54 21.10 4.56
C THR A 449 -11.82 20.68 3.30
N ILE A 450 -10.59 21.15 3.11
CA ILE A 450 -9.72 20.72 2.01
C ILE A 450 -8.38 20.31 2.59
N LEU A 451 -8.01 19.06 2.35
CA LEU A 451 -6.69 18.52 2.65
C LEU A 451 -5.90 18.43 1.34
N ARG A 452 -4.81 19.18 1.21
CA ARG A 452 -4.03 19.27 -0.02
C ARG A 452 -2.74 18.47 0.07
N LEU A 453 -2.47 17.68 -0.97
CA LEU A 453 -1.19 17.02 -1.22
C LEU A 453 -0.43 17.83 -2.27
N THR A 454 0.76 18.30 -1.91
CA THR A 454 1.59 19.18 -2.73
C THR A 454 3.06 18.78 -2.67
N GLY A 455 3.78 19.00 -3.76
CA GLY A 455 5.22 18.86 -3.87
C GLY A 455 5.82 20.03 -4.67
N PRO A 456 7.14 20.20 -4.68
CA PRO A 456 7.81 21.26 -5.46
C PRO A 456 7.64 21.08 -6.96
N SER A 457 7.73 19.84 -7.45
CA SER A 457 7.57 19.42 -8.84
C SER A 457 7.21 17.92 -8.88
N PRO A 458 6.69 17.37 -9.98
CA PRO A 458 6.35 15.95 -10.08
C PRO A 458 7.52 14.99 -9.82
N ASP A 459 8.73 15.36 -10.20
CA ASP A 459 9.97 14.60 -10.01
C ASP A 459 10.63 14.81 -8.63
N ALA A 460 10.04 15.65 -7.76
CA ALA A 460 10.60 15.91 -6.43
C ALA A 460 10.53 14.67 -5.53
N THR A 461 11.66 14.22 -5.03
CA THR A 461 11.79 13.08 -4.11
C THR A 461 11.71 13.47 -2.63
N SER A 462 11.50 14.75 -2.33
CA SER A 462 11.42 15.31 -0.98
C SER A 462 10.55 16.55 -0.92
N ARG A 463 10.34 17.09 0.29
CA ARG A 463 9.52 18.30 0.54
C ARG A 463 8.06 18.16 0.10
N VAL A 464 7.57 16.92 0.02
CA VAL A 464 6.15 16.64 -0.19
C VAL A 464 5.40 16.93 1.10
N LYS A 465 4.25 17.58 0.98
CA LYS A 465 3.44 18.03 2.13
C LYS A 465 1.99 17.62 1.97
N LEU A 466 1.41 17.16 3.06
CA LEU A 466 -0.02 16.94 3.18
C LEU A 466 -0.60 17.89 4.22
N GLY A 467 -1.58 18.72 3.83
CA GLY A 467 -2.11 19.77 4.69
C GLY A 467 -1.04 20.80 5.10
N GLY A 468 -0.06 21.06 4.24
CA GLY A 468 1.06 21.98 4.48
C GLY A 468 2.13 21.47 5.44
N ARG A 469 2.10 20.17 5.82
CA ARG A 469 3.06 19.56 6.75
C ARG A 469 3.70 18.31 6.18
N GLU A 470 4.93 18.08 6.58
CA GLU A 470 5.63 16.82 6.40
C GLU A 470 5.38 15.87 7.57
N VAL A 471 5.56 14.57 7.35
CA VAL A 471 5.59 13.56 8.42
C VAL A 471 6.83 13.81 9.27
N ALA A 472 6.65 13.88 10.57
CA ALA A 472 7.75 14.11 11.50
C ALA A 472 8.71 12.89 11.51
N PRO A 473 10.00 13.07 11.87
CA PRO A 473 10.95 11.96 12.03
C PRO A 473 10.51 10.91 13.06
N SER A 474 9.56 11.25 13.95
CA SER A 474 8.93 10.32 14.89
C SER A 474 7.91 9.38 14.24
N GLY A 475 7.54 9.61 12.97
CA GLY A 475 6.43 8.95 12.28
C GLY A 475 5.07 9.58 12.53
N SER A 476 4.97 10.62 13.37
CA SER A 476 3.70 11.30 13.61
C SER A 476 3.38 12.31 12.52
N TRP A 477 2.10 12.38 12.17
CA TRP A 477 1.56 13.39 11.29
C TRP A 477 0.19 13.83 11.79
N SER A 478 -0.11 15.11 11.65
CA SER A 478 -1.43 15.67 11.94
C SER A 478 -1.75 16.76 10.93
N ALA A 479 -2.93 16.70 10.34
CA ALA A 479 -3.38 17.73 9.42
C ALA A 479 -3.52 19.09 10.12
N ARG A 480 -2.94 20.15 9.52
CA ARG A 480 -3.54 21.46 9.63
C ARG A 480 -4.64 21.52 8.58
N LEU A 481 -5.88 21.62 9.01
CA LEU A 481 -7.01 21.80 8.11
C LEU A 481 -7.34 23.29 8.04
N PRO A 482 -6.73 24.07 7.13
CA PRO A 482 -7.25 25.38 6.82
C PRO A 482 -8.52 25.19 6.01
N LEU A 483 -9.55 25.82 6.41
CA LEU A 483 -10.89 25.81 5.86
C LEU A 483 -11.04 26.70 4.62
N ALA A 484 -9.96 27.01 3.97
CA ALA A 484 -9.92 27.95 2.90
C ALA A 484 -10.20 27.28 1.54
N GLY A 485 -11.17 27.80 0.82
CA GLY A 485 -11.22 27.68 -0.64
C GLY A 485 -12.34 26.86 -1.25
N VAL A 486 -13.39 26.48 -0.53
CA VAL A 486 -14.65 26.05 -1.15
C VAL A 486 -15.61 27.25 -1.19
N TYR A 487 -15.99 27.68 -2.37
CA TYR A 487 -16.86 28.83 -2.57
C TYR A 487 -18.22 28.39 -3.09
N HIS A 488 -19.28 28.90 -2.49
CA HIS A 488 -20.66 28.64 -2.91
C HIS A 488 -21.19 29.80 -3.76
N ARG A 489 -21.63 29.52 -4.96
CA ARG A 489 -22.35 30.48 -5.81
C ARG A 489 -23.51 29.77 -6.50
N ALA A 490 -24.74 30.24 -6.32
CA ALA A 490 -25.93 29.78 -7.03
C ALA A 490 -26.08 28.22 -7.07
N GLY A 491 -25.86 27.53 -5.95
CA GLY A 491 -26.01 26.07 -5.87
C GLY A 491 -24.79 25.24 -6.33
N ALA A 492 -23.72 25.90 -6.81
CA ALA A 492 -22.49 25.23 -7.18
C ALA A 492 -21.35 25.58 -6.20
N LEU A 493 -20.54 24.59 -5.88
CA LEU A 493 -19.29 24.79 -5.14
C LEU A 493 -18.13 24.91 -6.12
N SER A 494 -17.26 25.88 -5.89
CA SER A 494 -16.09 26.10 -6.75
C SER A 494 -14.81 26.10 -5.93
N LEU A 495 -13.77 25.42 -6.41
CA LEU A 495 -12.44 25.41 -5.79
C LEU A 495 -11.34 25.39 -6.84
N ALA A 496 -10.17 25.93 -6.48
CA ALA A 496 -8.98 25.82 -7.30
C ALA A 496 -8.17 24.57 -6.91
N VAL A 497 -7.76 23.79 -7.91
CA VAL A 497 -6.80 22.68 -7.78
C VAL A 497 -5.57 23.03 -8.62
N PRO A 498 -4.42 23.34 -7.99
CA PRO A 498 -3.18 23.62 -8.70
C PRO A 498 -2.76 22.45 -9.59
N SER A 499 -1.99 22.74 -10.65
CA SER A 499 -1.36 21.68 -11.46
C SER A 499 -0.48 20.79 -10.61
N SER A 500 -0.31 19.54 -11.01
CA SER A 500 0.50 18.54 -10.31
C SER A 500 0.22 18.53 -8.80
N SER A 501 -1.06 18.40 -8.40
CA SER A 501 -1.46 18.36 -6.99
C SER A 501 -2.73 17.54 -6.77
N ALA A 502 -2.95 17.10 -5.54
CA ALA A 502 -4.21 16.47 -5.15
C ALA A 502 -4.88 17.22 -3.99
N ALA A 503 -6.20 17.06 -3.89
CA ALA A 503 -7.01 17.63 -2.82
C ALA A 503 -8.13 16.67 -2.41
N LEU A 504 -8.22 16.34 -1.13
CA LEU A 504 -9.38 15.67 -0.55
C LEU A 504 -10.30 16.75 0.05
N VAL A 505 -11.45 16.92 -0.59
CA VAL A 505 -12.52 17.83 -0.14
C VAL A 505 -13.52 17.02 0.66
N THR A 506 -13.81 17.44 1.88
CA THR A 506 -14.88 16.85 2.70
C THR A 506 -15.98 17.89 2.91
N LEU A 507 -17.20 17.54 2.49
CA LEU A 507 -18.39 18.39 2.62
C LEU A 507 -19.38 17.76 3.59
N VAL A 508 -19.80 18.50 4.59
CA VAL A 508 -20.77 18.07 5.61
C VAL A 508 -22.17 18.54 5.18
N PRO A 509 -23.18 17.65 5.17
CA PRO A 509 -24.55 18.04 4.81
C PRO A 509 -25.08 19.17 5.68
N ALA A 510 -25.85 20.09 5.10
CA ALA A 510 -26.65 21.00 5.90
C ALA A 510 -27.74 20.19 6.61
N HIS A 511 -27.85 20.34 7.93
CA HIS A 511 -29.00 19.81 8.64
C HIS A 511 -30.25 20.50 8.08
N SER A 512 -31.21 19.73 7.59
CA SER A 512 -32.55 20.27 7.37
C SER A 512 -33.04 20.72 8.75
N ALA A 513 -33.19 22.03 8.94
CA ALA A 513 -33.98 22.48 10.06
C ALA A 513 -35.37 21.84 9.91
N THR A 514 -35.67 20.87 10.75
CA THR A 514 -37.04 20.37 10.91
C THR A 514 -37.89 21.58 11.25
N ARG A 515 -38.74 21.98 10.29
CA ARG A 515 -39.81 22.96 10.54
C ARG A 515 -40.86 22.29 11.39
#